data_c0bcc089ed9009581225247e8e571663
#
_entry.id   c0bcc089ed9009581225247e8e571663
#
_cell.length_a   1.000
_cell.length_b   1.000
_cell.length_c   1.000
_cell.angle_alpha   90.00
_cell.angle_beta   90.00
_cell.angle_gamma   90.00
#
_symmetry.space_group_name_H-M   'P 1'
#
loop_
_entity.id
_entity.type
_entity.pdbx_description
1 polymer ?
#
loop_
_entity_poly.entity_id
_entity_poly.type
_entity_poly.pdbx_seq_one_letter_code
_entity_poly.pdbx_strand_id
1 'polypeptide(L)'
;RLTITPAAVEIAAAAPAGHFYAVQTLRQLLPPIDTSGAPAADLTLPTGEIVDYPRFAWRGAMLDVARHFFGVDDIKRYIDLLALYKLNRLHLHLSDDQGWRIEIKGWPRLTEIGGSTAVNGEGGGWYTQDQYRELVAYAAARFVTVVPEIDLPSHTTADGEYAPRSKTRGG
;
A
#
# COMPACT_ATOMS: atom_id res chain seq x y z
N ARG A 1 -9.78 -18.50 14.96
CA ARG A 1 -10.75 -19.56 14.61
C ARG A 1 -12.02 -18.92 14.08
N LEU A 2 -12.54 -19.45 13.01
CA LEU A 2 -13.80 -19.08 12.39
C LEU A 2 -14.68 -20.34 12.35
N THR A 3 -15.85 -20.26 12.95
CA THR A 3 -16.83 -21.37 12.98
C THR A 3 -18.09 -20.91 12.26
N ILE A 4 -18.55 -21.67 11.28
CA ILE A 4 -19.74 -21.38 10.48
C ILE A 4 -20.74 -22.51 10.69
N THR A 5 -21.90 -22.16 11.24
CA THR A 5 -23.02 -23.06 11.45
C THR A 5 -24.23 -22.56 10.64
N PRO A 6 -25.31 -23.36 10.50
CA PRO A 6 -26.53 -22.88 9.88
C PRO A 6 -27.16 -21.68 10.57
N ALA A 7 -26.86 -21.47 11.86
CA ALA A 7 -27.46 -20.42 12.68
C ALA A 7 -26.57 -19.21 12.91
N ALA A 8 -25.23 -19.37 12.84
CA ALA A 8 -24.30 -18.31 13.22
C ALA A 8 -22.93 -18.45 12.58
N VAL A 9 -22.24 -17.31 12.50
CA VAL A 9 -20.81 -17.21 12.20
C VAL A 9 -20.11 -16.68 13.44
N GLU A 10 -19.19 -17.44 14.00
CA GLU A 10 -18.43 -17.09 15.18
C GLU A 10 -16.95 -16.87 14.86
N ILE A 11 -16.37 -15.77 15.35
CA ILE A 11 -14.95 -15.47 15.21
C ILE A 11 -14.32 -15.38 16.60
N ALA A 12 -13.30 -16.18 16.85
CA ALA A 12 -12.48 -16.12 18.04
C ALA A 12 -11.02 -15.85 17.69
N ALA A 13 -10.45 -14.76 18.21
CA ALA A 13 -9.07 -14.36 17.98
C ALA A 13 -8.48 -13.72 19.24
N ALA A 14 -7.15 -13.84 19.42
CA ALA A 14 -6.43 -13.27 20.55
C ALA A 14 -6.22 -11.75 20.43
N ALA A 15 -6.35 -11.18 19.22
CA ALA A 15 -6.12 -9.77 18.95
C ALA A 15 -7.05 -9.24 17.84
N PRO A 16 -7.29 -7.90 17.79
CA PRO A 16 -8.14 -7.28 16.76
C PRO A 16 -7.76 -7.65 15.33
N ALA A 17 -6.46 -7.73 15.02
CA ALA A 17 -5.98 -8.15 13.71
C ALA A 17 -6.49 -9.55 13.31
N GLY A 18 -6.59 -10.47 14.26
CA GLY A 18 -7.11 -11.81 14.00
C GLY A 18 -8.59 -11.81 13.62
N HIS A 19 -9.40 -10.95 14.23
CA HIS A 19 -10.80 -10.74 13.84
C HIS A 19 -10.89 -10.16 12.42
N PHE A 20 -10.08 -9.14 12.13
CA PHE A 20 -9.99 -8.56 10.80
C PHE A 20 -9.64 -9.60 9.73
N TYR A 21 -8.63 -10.44 9.97
CA TYR A 21 -8.21 -11.47 9.02
C TYR A 21 -9.25 -12.59 8.87
N ALA A 22 -10.00 -12.91 9.91
CA ALA A 22 -11.13 -13.84 9.81
C ALA A 22 -12.24 -13.28 8.89
N VAL A 23 -12.52 -11.98 8.96
CA VAL A 23 -13.44 -11.31 8.02
C VAL A 23 -12.91 -11.38 6.59
N GLN A 24 -11.59 -11.26 6.37
CA GLN A 24 -11.04 -11.45 5.02
C GLN A 24 -11.22 -12.90 4.54
N THR A 25 -11.09 -13.89 5.43
CA THR A 25 -11.41 -15.29 5.10
C THR A 25 -12.87 -15.45 4.68
N LEU A 26 -13.82 -14.85 5.41
CA LEU A 26 -15.24 -14.87 5.04
C LEU A 26 -15.46 -14.24 3.65
N ARG A 27 -14.83 -13.10 3.39
CA ARG A 27 -14.93 -12.45 2.07
C ARG A 27 -14.43 -13.35 0.93
N GLN A 28 -13.38 -14.14 1.17
CA GLN A 28 -12.83 -15.07 0.17
C GLN A 28 -13.68 -16.32 -0.01
N LEU A 29 -14.52 -16.68 0.96
CA LEU A 29 -15.47 -17.79 0.85
C LEU A 29 -16.74 -17.39 0.07
N LEU A 30 -17.02 -16.10 -0.07
CA LEU A 30 -18.13 -15.62 -0.86
C LEU A 30 -17.82 -15.75 -2.37
N PRO A 31 -18.81 -16.05 -3.19
CA PRO A 31 -18.62 -16.04 -4.64
C PRO A 31 -18.19 -14.64 -5.11
N PRO A 32 -17.45 -14.54 -6.22
CA PRO A 32 -17.10 -13.26 -6.82
C PRO A 32 -18.36 -12.42 -7.05
N ILE A 33 -18.30 -11.13 -6.72
CA ILE A 33 -19.40 -10.21 -7.01
C ILE A 33 -19.50 -10.06 -8.52
N ASP A 34 -20.66 -10.41 -9.05
CA ASP A 34 -20.97 -10.15 -10.46
C ASP A 34 -21.14 -8.62 -10.64
N THR A 35 -20.25 -8.01 -11.42
CA THR A 35 -20.31 -6.58 -11.74
C THR A 35 -21.33 -6.25 -12.84
N SER A 36 -22.03 -7.25 -13.38
CA SER A 36 -23.09 -7.07 -14.39
C SER A 36 -24.37 -6.43 -13.85
N GLY A 37 -24.48 -6.26 -12.53
CA GLY A 37 -25.68 -5.72 -11.87
C GLY A 37 -26.82 -6.74 -11.74
N ALA A 38 -26.56 -8.02 -12.04
CA ALA A 38 -27.50 -9.09 -11.73
C ALA A 38 -27.69 -9.20 -10.20
N PRO A 39 -28.90 -9.51 -9.71
CA PRO A 39 -29.10 -9.79 -8.30
C PRO A 39 -28.14 -10.89 -7.87
N ALA A 40 -27.44 -10.65 -6.75
CA ALA A 40 -26.60 -11.68 -6.18
C ALA A 40 -27.41 -12.97 -6.00
N ALA A 41 -26.90 -14.08 -6.53
CA ALA A 41 -27.44 -15.38 -6.20
C ALA A 41 -27.43 -15.55 -4.66
N ASP A 42 -28.28 -16.41 -4.11
CA ASP A 42 -28.31 -16.68 -2.67
C ASP A 42 -26.90 -16.91 -2.16
N LEU A 43 -26.41 -15.95 -1.35
CA LEU A 43 -25.07 -16.01 -0.78
C LEU A 43 -25.07 -17.07 0.32
N THR A 44 -24.52 -18.23 0.03
CA THR A 44 -24.35 -19.32 0.99
C THR A 44 -22.89 -19.47 1.39
N LEU A 45 -22.65 -19.72 2.66
CA LEU A 45 -21.33 -20.06 3.19
C LEU A 45 -21.31 -21.55 3.55
N PRO A 46 -20.23 -22.27 3.24
CA PRO A 46 -20.08 -23.65 3.70
C PRO A 46 -19.99 -23.68 5.24
N THR A 47 -20.71 -24.59 5.87
CA THR A 47 -20.57 -24.84 7.31
C THR A 47 -19.27 -25.56 7.60
N GLY A 48 -18.67 -25.26 8.78
CA GLY A 48 -17.42 -25.89 9.20
C GLY A 48 -16.58 -25.00 10.12
N GLU A 49 -15.38 -25.45 10.38
CA GLU A 49 -14.41 -24.72 11.19
C GLU A 49 -13.13 -24.46 10.39
N ILE A 50 -12.61 -23.23 10.49
CA ILE A 50 -11.33 -22.80 9.93
C ILE A 50 -10.45 -22.31 11.08
N VAL A 51 -9.29 -22.95 11.23
CA VAL A 51 -8.23 -22.49 12.13
C VAL A 51 -7.10 -21.94 11.26
N ASP A 52 -6.86 -20.65 11.37
CA ASP A 52 -5.88 -19.92 10.56
C ASP A 52 -4.96 -19.08 11.43
N TYR A 53 -3.68 -19.09 11.11
CA TYR A 53 -2.65 -18.28 11.73
C TYR A 53 -1.53 -17.98 10.73
N PRO A 54 -0.90 -16.79 10.80
CA PRO A 54 0.14 -16.46 9.85
C PRO A 54 1.40 -17.33 10.08
N ARG A 55 1.91 -17.90 8.99
CA ARG A 55 3.21 -18.61 9.01
C ARG A 55 4.38 -17.66 9.22
N PHE A 56 4.26 -16.43 8.68
CA PHE A 56 5.26 -15.36 8.79
C PHE A 56 4.64 -14.12 9.41
N ALA A 57 5.35 -13.54 10.36
CA ALA A 57 4.94 -12.27 10.99
C ALA A 57 5.01 -11.08 10.01
N TRP A 58 5.98 -11.06 9.11
CA TRP A 58 6.15 -10.06 8.06
C TRP A 58 5.63 -10.63 6.73
N ARG A 59 4.62 -10.00 6.18
CA ARG A 59 3.99 -10.37 4.90
C ARG A 59 3.73 -9.09 4.13
N GLY A 60 4.59 -8.76 3.18
CA GLY A 60 4.53 -7.48 2.50
C GLY A 60 4.58 -7.60 0.99
N ALA A 61 4.26 -6.50 0.36
CA ALA A 61 4.55 -6.23 -1.03
C ALA A 61 5.11 -4.81 -1.18
N MET A 62 5.88 -4.59 -2.22
CA MET A 62 6.44 -3.30 -2.57
C MET A 62 5.67 -2.72 -3.75
N LEU A 63 5.53 -1.39 -3.75
CA LEU A 63 5.06 -0.62 -4.89
C LEU A 63 6.07 0.49 -5.19
N ASP A 64 6.57 0.49 -6.42
CA ASP A 64 7.43 1.53 -6.93
C ASP A 64 6.57 2.69 -7.46
N VAL A 65 6.52 3.77 -6.69
CA VAL A 65 5.82 4.99 -7.06
C VAL A 65 6.77 6.06 -7.61
N ALA A 66 8.08 5.78 -7.58
CA ALA A 66 9.12 6.69 -8.07
C ALA A 66 9.23 6.64 -9.60
N ARG A 67 9.29 5.44 -10.20
CA ARG A 67 9.36 5.29 -11.65
C ARG A 67 8.05 5.66 -12.33
N HIS A 68 6.91 5.27 -11.76
CA HIS A 68 5.58 5.68 -12.18
C HIS A 68 4.81 6.22 -10.98
N PHE A 69 4.18 7.39 -11.11
CA PHE A 69 3.41 7.95 -10.01
C PHE A 69 2.01 7.35 -9.96
N PHE A 70 1.62 6.91 -8.78
CA PHE A 70 0.26 6.44 -8.46
C PHE A 70 -0.38 7.38 -7.45
N GLY A 71 -1.61 7.82 -7.71
CA GLY A 71 -2.34 8.72 -6.82
C GLY A 71 -2.76 8.08 -5.50
N VAL A 72 -3.22 8.91 -4.56
CA VAL A 72 -3.65 8.47 -3.22
C VAL A 72 -4.71 7.36 -3.31
N ASP A 73 -5.66 7.48 -4.22
CA ASP A 73 -6.75 6.51 -4.38
C ASP A 73 -6.24 5.16 -4.91
N ASP A 74 -5.22 5.16 -5.76
CA ASP A 74 -4.60 3.92 -6.25
C ASP A 74 -3.85 3.21 -5.14
N ILE A 75 -3.12 3.97 -4.30
CA ILE A 75 -2.46 3.41 -3.13
C ILE A 75 -3.48 2.81 -2.15
N LYS A 76 -4.61 3.48 -1.92
CA LYS A 76 -5.69 2.93 -1.07
C LYS A 76 -6.26 1.64 -1.63
N ARG A 77 -6.50 1.56 -2.94
CA ARG A 77 -6.92 0.31 -3.60
C ARG A 77 -5.89 -0.80 -3.42
N TYR A 78 -4.60 -0.46 -3.55
CA TYR A 78 -3.53 -1.42 -3.34
C TYR A 78 -3.48 -1.91 -1.88
N ILE A 79 -3.66 -1.02 -0.91
CA ILE A 79 -3.79 -1.38 0.52
C ILE A 79 -5.00 -2.32 0.75
N ASP A 80 -6.14 -2.07 0.10
CA ASP A 80 -7.31 -2.94 0.19
C ASP A 80 -7.03 -4.35 -0.35
N LEU A 81 -6.29 -4.45 -1.45
CA LEU A 81 -5.85 -5.74 -1.99
C LEU A 81 -4.88 -6.46 -1.03
N LEU A 82 -3.89 -5.75 -0.49
CA LEU A 82 -2.98 -6.32 0.53
C LEU A 82 -3.76 -6.87 1.72
N ALA A 83 -4.73 -6.10 2.22
CA ALA A 83 -5.57 -6.49 3.33
C ALA A 83 -6.41 -7.74 3.01
N LEU A 84 -7.00 -7.80 1.80
CA LEU A 84 -7.78 -8.97 1.35
C LEU A 84 -6.93 -10.24 1.36
N TYR A 85 -5.66 -10.16 0.95
CA TYR A 85 -4.71 -11.26 0.97
C TYR A 85 -3.96 -11.42 2.30
N LYS A 86 -4.39 -10.69 3.34
CA LYS A 86 -3.82 -10.74 4.71
C LYS A 86 -2.33 -10.37 4.77
N LEU A 87 -1.86 -9.56 3.81
CA LEU A 87 -0.56 -8.92 3.87
C LEU A 87 -0.62 -7.76 4.88
N ASN A 88 0.48 -7.50 5.59
CA ASN A 88 0.51 -6.54 6.67
C ASN A 88 1.63 -5.51 6.56
N ARG A 89 2.30 -5.43 5.42
CA ARG A 89 3.32 -4.43 5.11
C ARG A 89 3.15 -3.94 3.68
N LEU A 90 3.14 -2.61 3.53
CA LEU A 90 3.26 -1.94 2.24
C LEU A 90 4.59 -1.21 2.22
N HIS A 91 5.52 -1.66 1.41
CA HIS A 91 6.78 -1.00 1.16
C HIS A 91 6.58 -0.03 -0.01
N LEU A 92 6.73 1.28 0.21
CA LEU A 92 6.66 2.31 -0.80
C LEU A 92 8.05 2.80 -1.16
N HIS A 93 8.45 2.58 -2.40
CA HIS A 93 9.69 3.12 -2.98
C HIS A 93 9.41 4.54 -3.46
N LEU A 94 9.82 5.53 -2.63
CA LEU A 94 9.39 6.92 -2.75
C LEU A 94 10.36 7.81 -3.52
N SER A 95 11.59 7.38 -3.75
CA SER A 95 12.58 8.15 -4.50
C SER A 95 13.43 7.27 -5.39
N ASP A 96 13.71 7.75 -6.60
CA ASP A 96 14.62 7.16 -7.58
C ASP A 96 15.05 8.22 -8.59
N ASP A 97 15.81 7.82 -9.61
CA ASP A 97 16.29 8.72 -10.68
C ASP A 97 15.15 9.47 -11.40
N GLN A 98 13.95 8.88 -11.48
CA GLN A 98 12.82 9.41 -12.23
C GLN A 98 11.85 10.22 -11.38
N GLY A 99 11.95 10.18 -10.05
CA GLY A 99 11.01 10.90 -9.24
C GLY A 99 11.24 10.89 -7.75
N TRP A 100 10.93 12.02 -7.13
CA TRP A 100 10.82 12.20 -5.68
C TRP A 100 9.35 12.35 -5.29
N ARG A 101 8.81 11.46 -4.47
CA ARG A 101 7.35 11.30 -4.28
C ARG A 101 6.82 11.73 -2.91
N ILE A 102 7.65 12.29 -2.04
CA ILE A 102 7.23 12.71 -0.69
C ILE A 102 7.60 14.16 -0.41
N GLU A 103 6.65 14.95 0.07
CA GLU A 103 6.87 16.34 0.44
C GLU A 103 7.82 16.46 1.63
N ILE A 104 8.88 17.26 1.47
CA ILE A 104 9.78 17.70 2.54
C ILE A 104 9.65 19.22 2.66
N LYS A 105 8.95 19.70 3.68
CA LYS A 105 8.62 21.14 3.85
C LYS A 105 9.85 22.06 3.84
N GLY A 106 10.97 21.58 4.37
CA GLY A 106 12.23 22.33 4.32
C GLY A 106 12.93 22.33 2.96
N TRP A 107 12.48 21.48 2.02
CA TRP A 107 13.10 21.27 0.72
C TRP A 107 12.06 21.16 -0.40
N PRO A 108 11.24 22.22 -0.64
CA PRO A 108 10.09 22.14 -1.55
C PRO A 108 10.46 21.76 -2.99
N ARG A 109 11.65 22.16 -3.44
CA ARG A 109 12.12 21.84 -4.79
C ARG A 109 12.33 20.35 -5.04
N LEU A 110 12.52 19.50 -4.03
CA LEU A 110 12.56 18.05 -4.21
C LEU A 110 11.28 17.53 -4.89
N THR A 111 10.13 18.07 -4.52
CA THR A 111 8.85 17.72 -5.14
C THR A 111 8.55 18.56 -6.37
N GLU A 112 8.82 19.87 -6.36
CA GLU A 112 8.54 20.78 -7.48
C GLU A 112 9.32 20.38 -8.75
N ILE A 113 10.57 19.95 -8.59
CA ILE A 113 11.45 19.51 -9.69
C ILE A 113 11.47 17.99 -9.76
N GLY A 114 11.95 17.31 -8.71
CA GLY A 114 12.11 15.87 -8.70
C GLY A 114 10.78 15.09 -8.77
N GLY A 115 9.66 15.72 -8.39
CA GLY A 115 8.32 15.14 -8.49
C GLY A 115 7.62 15.40 -9.82
N SER A 116 8.19 16.18 -10.74
CA SER A 116 7.48 16.68 -11.94
C SER A 116 7.33 15.64 -13.06
N THR A 117 8.17 14.62 -13.09
CA THR A 117 8.24 13.62 -14.17
C THR A 117 8.15 12.19 -13.65
N ALA A 118 8.03 11.25 -14.57
CA ALA A 118 8.13 9.80 -14.37
C ALA A 118 8.89 9.19 -15.55
N VAL A 119 9.02 7.86 -15.59
CA VAL A 119 9.63 7.14 -16.71
C VAL A 119 8.96 7.53 -18.03
N ASN A 120 9.76 7.59 -19.09
CA ASN A 120 9.31 7.97 -20.44
C ASN A 120 8.72 9.39 -20.57
N GLY A 121 8.97 10.28 -19.62
CA GLY A 121 8.43 11.65 -19.65
C GLY A 121 6.93 11.70 -19.31
N GLU A 122 6.40 10.69 -18.68
CA GLU A 122 5.05 10.70 -18.15
C GLU A 122 4.90 11.77 -17.06
N GLY A 123 3.67 12.19 -16.80
CA GLY A 123 3.36 13.14 -15.72
C GLY A 123 3.75 12.56 -14.36
N GLY A 124 4.45 13.36 -13.58
CA GLY A 124 4.82 13.02 -12.22
C GLY A 124 3.72 13.32 -11.21
N GLY A 125 4.13 13.40 -9.97
CA GLY A 125 3.30 13.73 -8.82
C GLY A 125 4.06 13.42 -7.53
N TRP A 126 3.48 13.81 -6.42
CA TRP A 126 4.03 13.52 -5.10
C TRP A 126 2.90 13.52 -4.05
N TYR A 127 3.17 12.95 -2.90
CA TYR A 127 2.27 13.00 -1.76
C TYR A 127 2.66 14.16 -0.85
N THR A 128 1.71 15.02 -0.52
CA THR A 128 1.87 15.95 0.59
C THR A 128 2.01 15.18 1.91
N GLN A 129 2.57 15.80 2.94
CA GLN A 129 2.66 15.14 4.26
C GLN A 129 1.27 14.77 4.80
N ASP A 130 0.24 15.54 4.48
CA ASP A 130 -1.12 15.23 4.93
C ASP A 130 -1.71 14.04 4.17
N GLN A 131 -1.52 13.97 2.86
CA GLN A 131 -1.88 12.79 2.06
C GLN A 131 -1.13 11.53 2.52
N TYR A 132 0.16 11.68 2.85
CA TYR A 132 0.92 10.54 3.36
C TYR A 132 0.44 10.06 4.74
N ARG A 133 0.09 11.00 5.64
CA ARG A 133 -0.55 10.65 6.93
C ARG A 133 -1.90 9.95 6.72
N GLU A 134 -2.68 10.42 5.76
CA GLU A 134 -3.95 9.78 5.39
C GLU A 134 -3.72 8.34 4.93
N LEU A 135 -2.75 8.10 4.06
CA LEU A 135 -2.39 6.74 3.62
C LEU A 135 -1.95 5.85 4.78
N VAL A 136 -1.13 6.36 5.70
CA VAL A 136 -0.70 5.63 6.90
C VAL A 136 -1.89 5.28 7.79
N ALA A 137 -2.81 6.22 8.03
CA ALA A 137 -4.00 5.99 8.83
C ALA A 137 -4.95 4.97 8.15
N TYR A 138 -5.12 5.09 6.82
CA TYR A 138 -5.93 4.17 6.03
C TYR A 138 -5.39 2.74 6.08
N ALA A 139 -4.09 2.59 5.97
CA ALA A 139 -3.39 1.30 6.08
C ALA A 139 -3.52 0.72 7.50
N ALA A 140 -3.30 1.55 8.53
CA ALA A 140 -3.38 1.13 9.93
C ALA A 140 -4.77 0.59 10.30
N ALA A 141 -5.84 1.19 9.78
CA ALA A 141 -7.22 0.70 9.95
C ALA A 141 -7.45 -0.69 9.33
N ARG A 142 -6.53 -1.16 8.49
CA ARG A 142 -6.53 -2.48 7.83
C ARG A 142 -5.41 -3.40 8.33
N PHE A 143 -4.76 -3.03 9.42
CA PHE A 143 -3.61 -3.74 9.98
C PHE A 143 -2.43 -3.87 9.02
N VAL A 144 -2.27 -2.90 8.12
CA VAL A 144 -1.13 -2.75 7.23
C VAL A 144 -0.25 -1.62 7.73
N THR A 145 1.06 -1.88 7.86
CA THR A 145 2.06 -0.85 8.16
C THR A 145 2.71 -0.38 6.86
N VAL A 146 2.75 0.92 6.64
CA VAL A 146 3.50 1.52 5.52
C VAL A 146 4.97 1.64 5.91
N VAL A 147 5.85 1.15 5.05
CA VAL A 147 7.31 1.21 5.19
C VAL A 147 7.84 2.11 4.06
N PRO A 148 8.25 3.35 4.37
CA PRO A 148 8.83 4.24 3.37
C PRO A 148 10.26 3.83 3.04
N GLU A 149 10.64 3.96 1.78
CA GLU A 149 12.01 3.84 1.30
C GLU A 149 12.43 5.13 0.59
N ILE A 150 13.59 5.63 0.97
CA ILE A 150 14.29 6.74 0.32
C ILE A 150 15.70 6.26 0.02
N ASP A 151 16.07 6.21 -1.25
CA ASP A 151 17.36 5.73 -1.68
C ASP A 151 18.42 6.83 -1.62
N LEU A 152 19.56 6.50 -1.05
CA LEU A 152 20.78 7.32 -0.97
C LEU A 152 22.01 6.42 -0.84
N PRO A 153 23.15 6.76 -1.45
CA PRO A 153 23.47 7.89 -2.37
C PRO A 153 23.27 7.57 -3.84
N SER A 154 22.78 6.38 -4.22
CA SER A 154 22.43 6.01 -5.58
C SER A 154 20.95 6.19 -5.84
N HIS A 155 20.51 6.15 -7.10
CA HIS A 155 19.13 6.37 -7.49
C HIS A 155 18.61 7.76 -7.07
N THR A 156 19.43 8.80 -7.27
CA THR A 156 19.20 10.15 -6.75
C THR A 156 19.26 11.24 -7.82
N THR A 157 19.06 10.89 -9.08
CA THR A 157 19.09 11.90 -10.16
C THR A 157 17.97 12.92 -9.98
N ALA A 158 16.80 12.51 -9.52
CA ALA A 158 15.71 13.41 -9.17
C ALA A 158 16.08 14.38 -8.04
N ASP A 159 16.96 13.95 -7.11
CA ASP A 159 17.51 14.78 -6.03
C ASP A 159 18.69 15.60 -6.52
N GLY A 160 19.45 15.05 -7.46
CA GLY A 160 20.76 15.55 -7.90
C GLY A 160 20.68 16.81 -8.74
N GLU A 161 19.56 17.10 -9.39
CA GLU A 161 19.30 18.44 -9.92
C GLU A 161 19.20 19.48 -8.80
N TYR A 162 19.15 19.02 -7.58
CA TYR A 162 18.98 19.80 -6.36
C TYR A 162 20.21 19.92 -5.48
N ALA A 163 21.06 18.86 -5.44
CA ALA A 163 22.35 18.97 -4.80
C ALA A 163 23.18 20.01 -5.59
N PRO A 164 23.79 21.00 -4.96
CA PRO A 164 24.75 21.84 -5.64
C PRO A 164 25.79 20.88 -6.24
N ARG A 165 25.86 20.81 -7.57
CA ARG A 165 26.90 20.06 -8.26
C ARG A 165 28.19 20.48 -7.58
N SER A 166 28.80 19.58 -6.84
CA SER A 166 30.13 19.81 -6.33
C SER A 166 30.95 20.11 -7.60
N LYS A 167 31.41 21.35 -7.70
CA LYS A 167 32.33 21.70 -8.75
C LYS A 167 33.54 20.83 -8.51
N THR A 168 33.59 19.66 -9.16
CA THR A 168 34.83 18.97 -9.36
C THR A 168 35.69 19.96 -10.11
N ARG A 169 36.61 20.60 -9.38
CA ARG A 169 37.67 21.36 -9.97
C ARG A 169 38.41 20.40 -10.91
N GLY A 170 38.14 20.51 -12.21
CA GLY A 170 39.03 20.03 -13.20
C GLY A 170 40.36 20.76 -13.00
N GLY A 171 41.37 20.01 -12.65
CA GLY A 171 42.74 20.41 -12.79
C GLY A 171 43.18 20.25 -14.23
#